data_ba3137d5bc0d68b457cba8578dbed9f3
#
_entry.id   ba3137d5bc0d68b457cba8578dbed9f3
#
_cell.length_a   1.000
_cell.length_b   1.000
_cell.length_c   1.000
_cell.angle_alpha   90.00
_cell.angle_beta   90.00
_cell.angle_gamma   90.00
#
_symmetry.space_group_name_H-M   'P 1'
#
loop_
_entity.id
_entity.type
_entity.pdbx_description
1 polymer ?
#
loop_
_entity_poly.entity_id
_entity_poly.type
_entity_poly.pdbx_seq_one_letter_code
_entity_poly.pdbx_strand_id
1 'polypeptide(L)'
;MIKKYLQKSIINRKLCICKNKLKQKINFGHLPLINNYKTKKNLIKYPVVISQCEKCFLIQLKYSVSDELLFSDNYSYLSGNSREKIYNFESILAKIKKLSKKINPRILDVGSNDGSFLELVKKEYPKVLGVEPTNTAKISINKGIDTIKKPLNFKLAKKIVRKYSKFDFIVATNLFAQTNNLNEILKSVKLILNKEG
;
A
#
# COMPACT_ATOMS: atom_id res chain seq x y z
N MET A 1 2.30 31.29 0.06
CA MET A 1 3.07 30.05 0.38
C MET A 1 2.25 28.76 0.19
N ILE A 2 1.03 28.65 0.70
CA ILE A 2 0.18 27.44 0.63
C ILE A 2 -0.12 26.99 -0.81
N LYS A 3 -0.49 27.90 -1.75
CA LYS A 3 -0.75 27.54 -3.17
C LYS A 3 0.46 26.92 -3.88
N LYS A 4 1.68 27.36 -3.57
CA LYS A 4 2.93 26.88 -4.18
C LYS A 4 3.34 25.50 -3.66
N TYR A 5 3.03 25.20 -2.39
CA TYR A 5 3.22 23.88 -1.78
C TYR A 5 2.25 22.85 -2.35
N LEU A 6 0.99 23.25 -2.59
CA LEU A 6 -0.06 22.43 -3.16
C LEU A 6 0.21 22.00 -4.60
N GLN A 7 0.77 22.90 -5.42
CA GLN A 7 1.15 22.55 -6.79
C GLN A 7 2.29 21.52 -6.85
N LYS A 8 3.20 21.50 -5.86
CA LYS A 8 4.29 20.51 -5.79
C LYS A 8 3.84 19.11 -5.36
N SER A 9 2.68 19.01 -4.69
CA SER A 9 2.16 17.71 -4.21
C SER A 9 1.24 17.01 -5.21
N ILE A 10 0.88 17.64 -6.33
CA ILE A 10 0.05 17.03 -7.37
C ILE A 10 0.95 16.43 -8.46
N ILE A 11 0.77 15.15 -8.69
CA ILE A 11 1.42 14.40 -9.76
C ILE A 11 0.48 14.34 -10.95
N ASN A 12 0.86 14.95 -12.07
CA ASN A 12 0.11 14.87 -13.33
C ASN A 12 0.64 13.72 -14.18
N ARG A 13 -0.14 12.68 -14.36
CA ARG A 13 0.20 11.51 -15.17
C ARG A 13 -0.12 11.79 -16.64
N LYS A 14 0.91 11.97 -17.43
CA LYS A 14 0.78 12.14 -18.90
C LYS A 14 0.63 10.81 -19.61
N LEU A 15 1.22 9.75 -19.07
CA LEU A 15 1.25 8.42 -19.64
C LEU A 15 0.77 7.36 -18.63
N CYS A 16 0.26 6.27 -19.17
CA CYS A 16 -0.06 5.06 -18.43
C CYS A 16 1.22 4.39 -17.88
N ILE A 17 1.06 3.50 -16.90
CA ILE A 17 2.15 2.63 -16.41
C ILE A 17 2.81 1.85 -17.56
N CYS A 18 2.05 1.45 -18.58
CA CYS A 18 2.57 0.82 -19.81
C CYS A 18 3.19 1.79 -20.81
N LYS A 19 3.41 3.06 -20.43
CA LYS A 19 4.01 4.17 -21.22
C LYS A 19 3.20 4.64 -22.43
N ASN A 20 1.94 4.21 -22.59
CA ASN A 20 1.07 4.68 -23.66
C ASN A 20 0.18 5.86 -23.21
N LYS A 21 -0.44 6.53 -24.18
CA LYS A 21 -1.29 7.71 -23.97
C LYS A 21 -2.49 7.40 -23.09
N LEU A 22 -2.91 8.39 -22.33
CA LEU A 22 -4.10 8.37 -21.48
C LEU A 22 -5.17 9.26 -22.11
N LYS A 23 -6.38 8.71 -22.28
CA LYS A 23 -7.57 9.44 -22.68
C LYS A 23 -8.43 9.70 -21.45
N GLN A 24 -8.76 10.98 -21.22
CA GLN A 24 -9.67 11.36 -20.16
C GLN A 24 -11.06 10.80 -20.43
N LYS A 25 -11.70 10.25 -19.38
CA LYS A 25 -13.05 9.67 -19.45
C LYS A 25 -14.04 10.45 -18.60
N ILE A 26 -13.74 10.70 -17.33
CA ILE A 26 -14.64 11.34 -16.37
C ILE A 26 -13.87 12.41 -15.61
N ASN A 27 -14.50 13.56 -15.39
CA ASN A 27 -13.99 14.62 -14.52
C ASN A 27 -14.98 14.87 -13.39
N PHE A 28 -14.59 14.56 -12.17
CA PHE A 28 -15.37 14.80 -10.95
C PHE A 28 -15.10 16.19 -10.31
N GLY A 29 -14.34 17.04 -10.99
CA GLY A 29 -13.94 18.34 -10.44
C GLY A 29 -12.86 18.21 -9.37
N HIS A 30 -13.02 18.97 -8.28
CA HIS A 30 -12.04 19.04 -7.18
C HIS A 30 -12.68 18.55 -5.90
N LEU A 31 -12.08 17.50 -5.31
CA LEU A 31 -12.53 16.87 -4.06
C LEU A 31 -11.46 16.96 -2.97
N PRO A 32 -11.84 17.01 -1.68
CA PRO A 32 -10.87 16.90 -0.58
C PRO A 32 -10.26 15.50 -0.54
N LEU A 33 -9.09 15.38 0.11
CA LEU A 33 -8.52 14.06 0.39
C LEU A 33 -9.43 13.28 1.34
N ILE A 34 -9.63 12.00 1.04
CA ILE A 34 -10.23 11.03 1.95
C ILE A 34 -9.36 10.99 3.23
N ASN A 35 -9.97 10.80 4.38
CA ASN A 35 -9.34 10.80 5.71
C ASN A 35 -8.93 12.19 6.26
N ASN A 36 -9.22 13.28 5.56
CA ASN A 36 -9.04 14.62 6.11
C ASN A 36 -10.40 15.19 6.61
N TYR A 37 -11.04 14.46 7.50
CA TYR A 37 -12.39 14.79 8.02
C TYR A 37 -12.40 15.86 9.11
N LYS A 38 -11.27 16.49 9.41
CA LYS A 38 -11.26 17.62 10.34
C LYS A 38 -12.08 18.75 9.75
N THR A 39 -13.16 19.09 10.42
CA THR A 39 -14.15 20.12 10.13
C THR A 39 -13.54 21.52 10.00
N LYS A 40 -12.73 21.77 8.99
CA LYS A 40 -12.24 23.12 8.67
C LYS A 40 -13.02 23.65 7.49
N LYS A 41 -13.55 24.86 7.61
CA LYS A 41 -14.27 25.62 6.58
C LYS A 41 -13.51 25.72 5.23
N ASN A 42 -12.20 25.46 5.20
CA ASN A 42 -11.34 25.56 4.01
C ASN A 42 -10.58 24.24 3.75
N LEU A 43 -11.28 23.19 3.32
CA LEU A 43 -10.64 21.96 2.86
C LEU A 43 -9.91 22.20 1.54
N ILE A 44 -8.65 21.78 1.50
CA ILE A 44 -7.87 21.74 0.26
C ILE A 44 -8.46 20.66 -0.64
N LYS A 45 -8.78 21.06 -1.88
CA LYS A 45 -9.38 20.16 -2.88
C LYS A 45 -8.38 19.88 -3.99
N TYR A 46 -8.39 18.64 -4.49
CA TYR A 46 -7.51 18.13 -5.53
C TYR A 46 -8.32 17.69 -6.75
N PRO A 47 -7.80 17.83 -7.97
CA PRO A 47 -8.50 17.41 -9.16
C PRO A 47 -8.68 15.88 -9.20
N VAL A 48 -9.91 15.41 -9.42
CA VAL A 48 -10.26 14.00 -9.57
C VAL A 48 -10.71 13.74 -10.98
N VAL A 49 -9.80 13.23 -11.81
CA VAL A 49 -10.03 12.94 -13.23
C VAL A 49 -9.65 11.50 -13.52
N ILE A 50 -10.59 10.73 -14.01
CA ILE A 50 -10.37 9.35 -14.47
C ILE A 50 -9.95 9.36 -15.93
N SER A 51 -8.89 8.62 -16.22
CA SER A 51 -8.38 8.39 -17.57
C SER A 51 -8.20 6.90 -17.84
N GLN A 52 -8.34 6.52 -19.08
CA GLN A 52 -8.12 5.17 -19.59
C GLN A 52 -6.95 5.15 -20.55
N CYS A 53 -6.12 4.12 -20.45
CA CYS A 53 -5.06 3.88 -21.40
C CYS A 53 -5.64 3.41 -22.75
N GLU A 54 -5.14 3.97 -23.86
CA GLU A 54 -5.60 3.60 -25.20
C GLU A 54 -5.07 2.23 -25.67
N LYS A 55 -4.03 1.69 -25.01
CA LYS A 55 -3.43 0.41 -25.39
C LYS A 55 -3.80 -0.75 -24.47
N CYS A 56 -3.60 -0.59 -23.16
CA CYS A 56 -3.84 -1.68 -22.18
C CYS A 56 -5.17 -1.55 -21.44
N PHE A 57 -5.96 -0.52 -21.75
CA PHE A 57 -7.28 -0.22 -21.18
C PHE A 57 -7.31 -0.01 -19.66
N LEU A 58 -6.16 0.05 -19.00
CA LEU A 58 -6.07 0.35 -17.58
C LEU A 58 -6.74 1.70 -17.28
N ILE A 59 -7.65 1.69 -16.29
CA ILE A 59 -8.30 2.88 -15.77
C ILE A 59 -7.47 3.38 -14.58
N GLN A 60 -7.15 4.68 -14.59
CA GLN A 60 -6.34 5.29 -13.54
C GLN A 60 -6.67 6.78 -13.36
N LEU A 61 -6.30 7.34 -12.22
CA LEU A 61 -6.37 8.79 -12.02
C LEU A 61 -5.33 9.51 -12.88
N LYS A 62 -5.77 10.58 -13.57
CA LYS A 62 -4.87 11.51 -14.29
C LYS A 62 -4.01 12.33 -13.33
N TYR A 63 -4.60 12.71 -12.21
CA TYR A 63 -3.91 13.44 -11.14
C TYR A 63 -3.90 12.58 -9.88
N SER A 64 -2.78 12.51 -9.23
CA SER A 64 -2.64 11.93 -7.89
C SER A 64 -1.89 12.90 -6.99
N VAL A 65 -1.90 12.66 -5.70
CA VAL A 65 -1.12 13.41 -4.72
C VAL A 65 0.07 12.57 -4.27
N SER A 66 1.09 13.23 -3.70
CA SER A 66 2.29 12.52 -3.23
C SER A 66 1.94 11.48 -2.15
N ASP A 67 2.71 10.40 -2.09
CA ASP A 67 2.50 9.32 -1.11
C ASP A 67 2.64 9.83 0.34
N GLU A 68 3.53 10.81 0.58
CA GLU A 68 3.69 11.44 1.89
C GLU A 68 2.42 12.18 2.36
N LEU A 69 1.65 12.72 1.41
CA LEU A 69 0.40 13.39 1.73
C LEU A 69 -0.75 12.39 1.95
N LEU A 70 -0.80 11.31 1.15
CA LEU A 70 -1.80 10.25 1.27
C LEU A 70 -1.62 9.42 2.54
N PHE A 71 -0.37 9.08 2.84
CA PHE A 71 0.02 8.20 3.95
C PHE A 71 0.72 8.97 5.05
N SER A 72 0.16 10.14 5.40
CA SER A 72 0.67 10.97 6.48
C SER A 72 0.47 10.32 7.85
N ASP A 73 1.12 10.86 8.87
CA ASP A 73 0.96 10.43 10.26
C ASP A 73 -0.48 10.58 10.80
N ASN A 74 -1.33 11.35 10.12
CA ASN A 74 -2.76 11.51 10.43
C ASN A 74 -3.65 10.44 9.75
N TYR A 75 -3.08 9.45 9.11
CA TYR A 75 -3.83 8.35 8.51
C TYR A 75 -4.58 7.57 9.59
N SER A 76 -5.92 7.55 9.49
CA SER A 76 -6.81 7.06 10.56
C SER A 76 -7.50 5.74 10.26
N TYR A 77 -7.36 5.22 9.02
CA TYR A 77 -7.98 3.96 8.65
C TYR A 77 -7.30 2.78 9.34
N LEU A 78 -8.11 1.92 10.00
CA LEU A 78 -7.66 0.68 10.64
C LEU A 78 -8.35 -0.50 9.96
N SER A 79 -7.55 -1.45 9.45
CA SER A 79 -8.07 -2.62 8.72
C SER A 79 -8.83 -3.56 9.64
N GLY A 80 -8.45 -3.66 10.91
CA GLY A 80 -9.10 -4.52 11.89
C GLY A 80 -10.52 -4.13 12.25
N ASN A 81 -10.96 -2.91 11.91
CA ASN A 81 -12.31 -2.42 12.20
C ASN A 81 -13.38 -2.85 11.17
N SER A 82 -12.99 -3.52 10.07
CA SER A 82 -13.92 -3.97 9.02
C SER A 82 -14.07 -5.48 9.03
N ARG A 83 -15.31 -5.97 9.19
CA ARG A 83 -15.63 -7.40 9.09
C ARG A 83 -15.26 -7.98 7.74
N GLU A 84 -15.54 -7.27 6.65
CA GLU A 84 -15.21 -7.67 5.27
C GLU A 84 -13.70 -7.83 5.11
N LYS A 85 -12.90 -6.98 5.76
CA LYS A 85 -11.45 -7.12 5.77
C LYS A 85 -10.98 -8.37 6.50
N ILE A 86 -11.58 -8.67 7.64
CA ILE A 86 -11.25 -9.90 8.40
C ILE A 86 -11.56 -11.15 7.57
N TYR A 87 -12.73 -11.24 6.94
CA TYR A 87 -13.05 -12.34 6.02
C TYR A 87 -12.06 -12.45 4.85
N ASN A 88 -11.64 -11.32 4.29
CA ASN A 88 -10.61 -11.33 3.25
C ASN A 88 -9.27 -11.84 3.78
N PHE A 89 -8.86 -11.46 5.00
CA PHE A 89 -7.63 -11.93 5.64
C PHE A 89 -7.67 -13.44 5.89
N GLU A 90 -8.79 -13.97 6.37
CA GLU A 90 -9.00 -15.41 6.55
C GLU A 90 -8.90 -16.16 5.20
N SER A 91 -9.49 -15.62 4.14
CA SER A 91 -9.39 -16.17 2.79
C SER A 91 -7.94 -16.17 2.28
N ILE A 92 -7.18 -15.11 2.53
CA ILE A 92 -5.76 -15.04 2.15
C ILE A 92 -4.96 -16.07 2.95
N LEU A 93 -5.18 -16.19 4.26
CA LEU A 93 -4.52 -17.21 5.10
C LEU A 93 -4.82 -18.62 4.61
N ALA A 94 -6.07 -18.93 4.26
CA ALA A 94 -6.46 -20.22 3.70
C ALA A 94 -5.72 -20.52 2.38
N LYS A 95 -5.53 -19.51 1.51
CA LYS A 95 -4.73 -19.66 0.28
C LYS A 95 -3.26 -19.91 0.59
N ILE A 96 -2.67 -19.19 1.56
CA ILE A 96 -1.29 -19.41 2.00
C ILE A 96 -1.13 -20.85 2.49
N LYS A 97 -2.03 -21.35 3.33
CA LYS A 97 -2.03 -22.76 3.82
C LYS A 97 -2.06 -23.75 2.66
N LYS A 98 -2.93 -23.55 1.68
CA LYS A 98 -3.08 -24.42 0.51
C LYS A 98 -1.84 -24.42 -0.38
N LEU A 99 -1.17 -23.27 -0.55
CA LEU A 99 -0.04 -23.11 -1.45
C LEU A 99 1.31 -23.41 -0.80
N SER A 100 1.39 -23.31 0.53
CA SER A 100 2.64 -23.50 1.25
C SER A 100 3.11 -24.95 1.22
N LYS A 101 4.33 -25.17 0.73
CA LYS A 101 5.05 -26.45 0.85
C LYS A 101 5.92 -26.51 2.11
N LYS A 102 5.96 -25.42 2.90
CA LYS A 102 6.78 -25.31 4.11
C LYS A 102 5.91 -25.33 5.35
N ILE A 103 6.40 -25.97 6.40
CA ILE A 103 5.74 -25.98 7.72
C ILE A 103 5.71 -24.57 8.32
N ASN A 104 6.80 -23.81 8.19
CA ASN A 104 6.95 -22.45 8.74
C ASN A 104 7.40 -21.44 7.65
N PRO A 105 6.49 -21.07 6.72
CA PRO A 105 6.81 -20.08 5.71
C PRO A 105 7.07 -18.71 6.33
N ARG A 106 7.90 -17.89 5.68
CA ARG A 106 8.09 -16.48 6.01
C ARG A 106 7.08 -15.64 5.25
N ILE A 107 6.35 -14.79 5.93
CA ILE A 107 5.26 -14.00 5.34
C ILE A 107 5.54 -12.52 5.60
N LEU A 108 5.53 -11.73 4.52
CA LEU A 108 5.64 -10.27 4.55
C LEU A 108 4.31 -9.65 4.15
N ASP A 109 3.86 -8.66 4.90
CA ASP A 109 2.72 -7.80 4.52
C ASP A 109 3.21 -6.38 4.25
N VAL A 110 2.98 -5.89 3.03
CA VAL A 110 3.36 -4.55 2.59
C VAL A 110 2.13 -3.64 2.61
N GLY A 111 2.18 -2.57 3.40
CA GLY A 111 1.03 -1.78 3.80
C GLY A 111 0.23 -2.50 4.89
N SER A 112 0.95 -3.02 5.89
CA SER A 112 0.38 -3.91 6.93
C SER A 112 -0.59 -3.21 7.88
N ASN A 113 -0.71 -1.87 7.80
CA ASN A 113 -1.62 -1.05 8.59
C ASN A 113 -1.48 -1.33 10.10
N ASP A 114 -2.58 -1.63 10.81
CA ASP A 114 -2.62 -1.94 12.24
C ASP A 114 -2.18 -3.38 12.60
N GLY A 115 -1.66 -4.13 11.62
CA GLY A 115 -1.15 -5.48 11.79
C GLY A 115 -2.22 -6.57 11.93
N SER A 116 -3.50 -6.28 11.73
CA SER A 116 -4.59 -7.23 11.96
C SER A 116 -4.48 -8.48 11.09
N PHE A 117 -4.01 -8.37 9.83
CA PHE A 117 -3.72 -9.54 9.00
C PHE A 117 -2.58 -10.38 9.59
N LEU A 118 -1.47 -9.75 9.96
CA LEU A 118 -0.31 -10.47 10.48
C LEU A 118 -0.56 -11.04 11.88
N GLU A 119 -1.41 -10.42 12.68
CA GLU A 119 -1.87 -10.96 13.97
C GLU A 119 -2.63 -12.28 13.77
N LEU A 120 -3.50 -12.36 12.76
CA LEU A 120 -4.18 -13.59 12.36
C LEU A 120 -3.19 -14.65 11.87
N VAL A 121 -2.29 -14.27 10.96
CA VAL A 121 -1.29 -15.18 10.38
C VAL A 121 -0.32 -15.72 11.43
N LYS A 122 0.10 -14.89 12.39
CA LYS A 122 1.09 -15.24 13.42
C LYS A 122 0.66 -16.37 14.34
N LYS A 123 -0.65 -16.58 14.51
CA LYS A 123 -1.19 -17.72 15.28
C LYS A 123 -0.78 -19.07 14.70
N GLU A 124 -0.52 -19.13 13.39
CA GLU A 124 -0.16 -20.34 12.66
C GLU A 124 1.29 -20.34 12.16
N TYR A 125 1.76 -19.18 11.74
CA TYR A 125 3.08 -18.99 11.14
C TYR A 125 3.83 -17.86 11.87
N PRO A 126 4.79 -18.19 12.77
CA PRO A 126 5.42 -17.17 13.64
C PRO A 126 6.36 -16.20 12.88
N LYS A 127 6.80 -16.57 11.66
CA LYS A 127 7.78 -15.78 10.90
C LYS A 127 7.08 -14.74 10.02
N VAL A 128 6.55 -13.69 10.63
CA VAL A 128 5.84 -12.60 9.96
C VAL A 128 6.59 -11.28 10.09
N LEU A 129 6.45 -10.43 9.10
CA LEU A 129 6.98 -9.06 9.10
C LEU A 129 5.99 -8.11 8.44
N GLY A 130 5.74 -6.95 9.07
CA GLY A 130 4.99 -5.85 8.51
C GLY A 130 5.88 -4.74 7.96
N VAL A 131 5.44 -4.08 6.89
CA VAL A 131 6.01 -2.82 6.40
C VAL A 131 4.88 -1.82 6.24
N GLU A 132 4.89 -0.75 7.05
CA GLU A 132 3.80 0.24 7.11
C GLU A 132 4.37 1.64 7.35
N PRO A 133 4.17 2.62 6.45
CA PRO A 133 4.76 3.95 6.60
C PRO A 133 4.07 4.84 7.65
N THR A 134 2.79 4.60 7.95
CA THR A 134 1.98 5.48 8.79
C THR A 134 2.12 5.20 10.29
N ASN A 135 1.45 6.00 11.12
CA ASN A 135 1.42 5.78 12.56
C ASN A 135 0.64 4.53 12.97
N THR A 136 -0.15 3.91 12.07
CA THR A 136 -0.83 2.64 12.35
C THR A 136 0.17 1.50 12.61
N ALA A 137 1.41 1.60 12.09
CA ALA A 137 2.51 0.70 12.44
C ALA A 137 2.75 0.57 13.95
N LYS A 138 2.52 1.63 14.74
CA LYS A 138 2.64 1.58 16.19
C LYS A 138 1.64 0.63 16.82
N ILE A 139 0.43 0.56 16.28
CA ILE A 139 -0.61 -0.38 16.74
C ILE A 139 -0.16 -1.81 16.47
N SER A 140 0.36 -2.07 15.28
CA SER A 140 0.92 -3.37 14.88
C SER A 140 2.06 -3.80 15.83
N ILE A 141 2.98 -2.89 16.12
CA ILE A 141 4.11 -3.14 17.04
C ILE A 141 3.60 -3.44 18.46
N ASN A 142 2.62 -2.70 18.96
CA ASN A 142 2.02 -2.92 20.28
C ASN A 142 1.29 -4.27 20.39
N LYS A 143 0.81 -4.82 19.28
CA LYS A 143 0.29 -6.20 19.19
C LYS A 143 1.40 -7.26 19.12
N GLY A 144 2.67 -6.87 19.25
CA GLY A 144 3.81 -7.77 19.18
C GLY A 144 4.14 -8.27 17.76
N ILE A 145 3.69 -7.54 16.72
CA ILE A 145 4.04 -7.86 15.33
C ILE A 145 5.29 -7.07 14.95
N ASP A 146 6.34 -7.79 14.48
CA ASP A 146 7.54 -7.13 13.95
C ASP A 146 7.14 -6.29 12.72
N THR A 147 7.29 -4.96 12.83
CA THR A 147 6.81 -4.03 11.82
C THR A 147 7.82 -2.91 11.60
N ILE A 148 8.19 -2.68 10.34
CA ILE A 148 9.08 -1.60 9.93
C ILE A 148 8.24 -0.38 9.55
N LYS A 149 8.30 0.69 10.36
CA LYS A 149 7.60 1.96 10.08
C LYS A 149 8.32 2.77 9.00
N LYS A 150 8.24 2.33 7.74
CA LYS A 150 8.79 3.01 6.55
C LYS A 150 8.03 2.57 5.30
N PRO A 151 7.97 3.41 4.24
CA PRO A 151 7.49 2.96 2.94
C PRO A 151 8.46 1.94 2.33
N LEU A 152 7.91 0.93 1.65
CA LEU A 152 8.73 -0.04 0.92
C LEU A 152 9.35 0.64 -0.30
N ASN A 153 10.67 0.54 -0.39
CA ASN A 153 11.46 0.91 -1.55
C ASN A 153 12.63 -0.06 -1.71
N PHE A 154 13.36 0.03 -2.81
CA PHE A 154 14.45 -0.90 -3.12
C PHE A 154 15.59 -0.88 -2.09
N LYS A 155 15.88 0.30 -1.50
CA LYS A 155 16.87 0.44 -0.43
C LYS A 155 16.44 -0.31 0.84
N LEU A 156 15.16 -0.19 1.23
CA LEU A 156 14.60 -0.92 2.37
C LEU A 156 14.53 -2.42 2.07
N ALA A 157 14.15 -2.82 0.85
CA ALA A 157 14.10 -4.22 0.43
C ALA A 157 15.45 -4.93 0.60
N LYS A 158 16.57 -4.29 0.23
CA LYS A 158 17.92 -4.81 0.48
C LYS A 158 18.21 -5.03 1.98
N LYS A 159 17.77 -4.09 2.83
CA LYS A 159 17.93 -4.23 4.29
C LYS A 159 17.08 -5.37 4.86
N ILE A 160 15.85 -5.52 4.36
CA ILE A 160 14.95 -6.61 4.76
C ILE A 160 15.58 -7.95 4.43
N VAL A 161 16.04 -8.16 3.19
CA VAL A 161 16.68 -9.42 2.78
C VAL A 161 17.93 -9.73 3.62
N ARG A 162 18.74 -8.71 3.93
CA ARG A 162 19.95 -8.88 4.74
C ARG A 162 19.63 -9.27 6.18
N LYS A 163 18.58 -8.69 6.79
CA LYS A 163 18.24 -8.92 8.21
C LYS A 163 17.34 -10.15 8.40
N TYR A 164 16.34 -10.34 7.53
CA TYR A 164 15.27 -11.33 7.69
C TYR A 164 15.33 -12.48 6.69
N SER A 165 16.29 -12.45 5.74
CA SER A 165 16.29 -13.32 4.55
C SER A 165 15.11 -13.05 3.63
N LYS A 166 14.89 -13.91 2.62
CA LYS A 166 13.77 -13.79 1.68
C LYS A 166 12.49 -14.41 2.27
N PHE A 167 11.36 -14.02 1.70
CA PHE A 167 10.03 -14.43 2.13
C PHE A 167 9.40 -15.40 1.13
N ASP A 168 8.59 -16.32 1.64
CA ASP A 168 7.89 -17.31 0.83
C ASP A 168 6.56 -16.75 0.29
N PHE A 169 5.94 -15.85 1.05
CA PHE A 169 4.74 -15.13 0.65
C PHE A 169 4.90 -13.64 0.92
N ILE A 170 4.46 -12.83 -0.02
CA ILE A 170 4.32 -11.38 0.12
C ILE A 170 2.87 -11.02 -0.16
N VAL A 171 2.24 -10.38 0.81
CA VAL A 171 0.87 -9.89 0.71
C VAL A 171 0.89 -8.37 0.63
N ALA A 172 0.00 -7.79 -0.17
CA ALA A 172 -0.13 -6.34 -0.33
C ALA A 172 -1.59 -6.00 -0.64
N THR A 173 -2.44 -5.97 0.39
CA THR A 173 -3.87 -5.69 0.19
C THR A 173 -4.10 -4.21 -0.05
N ASN A 174 -4.81 -3.88 -1.16
CA ASN A 174 -5.18 -2.51 -1.55
C ASN A 174 -4.01 -1.52 -1.75
N LEU A 175 -2.76 -1.98 -1.82
CA LEU A 175 -1.59 -1.11 -1.96
C LEU A 175 -1.39 -0.66 -3.41
N PHE A 176 -1.45 -1.58 -4.37
CA PHE A 176 -1.06 -1.31 -5.77
C PHE A 176 -1.95 -0.27 -6.45
N ALA A 177 -3.21 -0.19 -6.07
CA ALA A 177 -4.14 0.83 -6.58
C ALA A 177 -3.88 2.24 -6.00
N GLN A 178 -3.16 2.33 -4.90
CA GLN A 178 -2.99 3.59 -4.14
C GLN A 178 -1.56 4.15 -4.22
N THR A 179 -0.59 3.39 -4.69
CA THR A 179 0.80 3.87 -4.77
C THR A 179 1.10 4.63 -6.05
N ASN A 180 1.93 5.67 -5.93
CA ASN A 180 2.44 6.40 -7.09
C ASN A 180 3.63 5.69 -7.75
N ASN A 181 4.33 4.83 -7.03
CA ASN A 181 5.57 4.21 -7.49
C ASN A 181 5.49 2.68 -7.57
N LEU A 182 4.49 2.19 -8.31
CA LEU A 182 4.25 0.75 -8.45
C LEU A 182 5.49 -0.02 -8.93
N ASN A 183 6.24 0.53 -9.90
CA ASN A 183 7.45 -0.12 -10.42
C ASN A 183 8.54 -0.31 -9.35
N GLU A 184 8.72 0.65 -8.46
CA GLU A 184 9.66 0.57 -7.34
C GLU A 184 9.24 -0.53 -6.36
N ILE A 185 7.94 -0.58 -6.04
CA ILE A 185 7.39 -1.61 -5.15
C ILE A 185 7.56 -3.00 -5.78
N LEU A 186 7.22 -3.18 -7.05
CA LEU A 186 7.36 -4.46 -7.75
C LEU A 186 8.81 -4.94 -7.83
N LYS A 187 9.77 -4.03 -8.09
CA LYS A 187 11.21 -4.34 -8.02
C LYS A 187 11.63 -4.78 -6.62
N SER A 188 11.10 -4.11 -5.59
CA SER A 188 11.37 -4.43 -4.20
C SER A 188 10.81 -5.79 -3.80
N VAL A 189 9.56 -6.06 -4.18
CA VAL A 189 8.90 -7.36 -3.98
C VAL A 189 9.69 -8.48 -4.65
N LYS A 190 10.09 -8.31 -5.93
CA LYS A 190 10.89 -9.29 -6.66
C LYS A 190 12.22 -9.61 -5.96
N LEU A 191 12.84 -8.62 -5.32
CA LEU A 191 14.08 -8.82 -4.57
C LEU A 191 13.86 -9.64 -3.29
N ILE A 192 12.75 -9.36 -2.58
CA ILE A 192 12.43 -9.95 -1.28
C ILE A 192 11.86 -11.36 -1.40
N LEU A 193 11.13 -11.64 -2.50
CA LEU A 193 10.46 -12.92 -2.70
C LEU A 193 11.47 -14.04 -2.98
N ASN A 194 11.23 -15.23 -2.44
CA ASN A 194 11.98 -16.44 -2.77
C ASN A 194 11.75 -16.84 -4.24
N LYS A 195 12.62 -17.71 -4.78
CA LYS A 195 12.48 -18.18 -6.17
C LYS A 195 11.18 -18.98 -6.39
N GLU A 196 10.71 -19.66 -5.36
CA GLU A 196 9.49 -20.48 -5.37
C GLU A 196 8.32 -19.82 -4.61
N GLY A 197 8.46 -18.55 -4.29
CA GLY A 197 7.45 -17.75 -3.60
C GLY A 197 6.47 -17.06 -4.54
#